data_eeca74bf1cb94944284444997433025c
#
_entry.id   eeca74bf1cb94944284444997433025c
#
_cell.length_a   1.000
_cell.length_b   1.000
_cell.length_c   1.000
_cell.angle_alpha   90.00
_cell.angle_beta   90.00
_cell.angle_gamma   90.00
#
_symmetry.space_group_name_H-M   'P 1'
#
loop_
_entity.id
_entity.type
_entity.pdbx_description
1 polymer ?
#
loop_
_entity_poly.entity_id
_entity_poly.type
_entity_poly.pdbx_seq_one_letter_code
_entity_poly.pdbx_strand_id
1 'polypeptide(L)'
;MRKKVDARIRTLVENGVKKNERTMFVLVGDRGRDQIVNLHYMLSKAVVKSRPNVLWCYKKDLYLSSHKKKRAKQIKKMQNSGLMDAENEDPFSLFVASTNIRYCYYAETQKILGNTYGMAVLQDFEALTPNLLARTIETVEGGGLIVLLLSNMQSLTQLYNMTMDVHSRFRTEGHQDVVARFNERFTLSLGACPTCIMMDDELNILPISSHIRGIEPMEEREDGEASELTDLKESMAEVEPAGPLVGCCKTMDQAKAVVTFLDAASEKTLRSTVALTAARGRGKSAAMGIAVAGAVEMGYANIFVTSPSPENLKTFFDFILKGFDSLGYKEHLDYDLVESTNPAFGKCLVRINVTRRHRQTIQYILPQHAERATQAELLVIDEAAAIPLPTVKSLLGPYLVFLCSTINGYEGTGRALSIKLISNLRREAATTQQTNKDGKLATGGSRLLREVALAEPVRYSPGDRIEKWLNDLLCLDAADALTPLITALPPPSACELYEVSRDTLFSAHSASEQFLKKMMALYVSSHYRNTPNDLQLMSDAPAHRLFVLLA
;
A
#
# COMPACT_ATOMS: atom_id res chain seq x y z
N MET A 1 34.53 16.96 19.68
CA MET A 1 34.49 15.48 19.64
C MET A 1 33.20 15.04 18.92
N ARG A 2 33.30 14.26 17.86
CA ARG A 2 32.10 13.64 17.26
C ARG A 2 31.52 12.67 18.27
N LYS A 3 30.27 12.88 18.72
CA LYS A 3 29.57 12.02 19.66
C LYS A 3 29.44 10.62 19.02
N LYS A 4 29.80 9.57 19.73
CA LYS A 4 29.72 8.19 19.25
C LYS A 4 28.23 7.81 19.26
N VAL A 5 27.64 7.55 18.11
CA VAL A 5 26.25 7.07 17.99
C VAL A 5 26.13 5.69 18.64
N ASP A 6 25.03 5.42 19.32
CA ASP A 6 24.77 4.11 19.94
C ASP A 6 24.81 2.99 18.87
N ALA A 7 25.58 1.95 19.16
CA ALA A 7 25.78 0.84 18.22
C ALA A 7 24.47 0.13 17.85
N ARG A 8 23.49 0.09 18.77
CA ARG A 8 22.18 -0.55 18.56
C ARG A 8 21.39 0.06 17.41
N ILE A 9 21.51 1.38 17.20
CA ILE A 9 20.86 2.08 16.07
C ILE A 9 21.38 1.52 14.75
N ARG A 10 22.69 1.40 14.63
CA ARG A 10 23.34 0.86 13.44
C ARG A 10 23.00 -0.62 13.24
N THR A 11 23.08 -1.41 14.32
CA THR A 11 22.73 -2.84 14.28
C THR A 11 21.29 -3.06 13.84
N LEU A 12 20.34 -2.24 14.30
CA LEU A 12 18.94 -2.35 13.88
C LEU A 12 18.77 -2.08 12.38
N VAL A 13 19.44 -1.04 11.84
CA VAL A 13 19.42 -0.73 10.40
C VAL A 13 20.03 -1.88 9.60
N GLU A 14 21.19 -2.40 10.00
CA GLU A 14 21.86 -3.51 9.32
C GLU A 14 21.01 -4.80 9.36
N ASN A 15 20.39 -5.11 10.49
CA ASN A 15 19.48 -6.25 10.61
C ASN A 15 18.22 -6.08 9.72
N GLY A 16 17.67 -4.87 9.63
CA GLY A 16 16.55 -4.58 8.73
C GLY A 16 16.90 -4.83 7.27
N VAL A 17 18.07 -4.37 6.82
CA VAL A 17 18.56 -4.61 5.45
C VAL A 17 18.78 -6.10 5.20
N LYS A 18 19.42 -6.83 6.11
CA LYS A 18 19.67 -8.28 5.97
C LYS A 18 18.37 -9.11 5.90
N LYS A 19 17.36 -8.73 6.67
CA LYS A 19 16.07 -9.43 6.71
C LYS A 19 15.07 -8.93 5.67
N ASN A 20 15.42 -7.88 4.94
CA ASN A 20 14.47 -7.17 4.09
C ASN A 20 13.21 -6.70 4.87
N GLU A 21 13.36 -6.35 6.15
CA GLU A 21 12.34 -5.80 7.03
C GLU A 21 12.51 -4.29 7.17
N ARG A 22 11.42 -3.57 7.39
CA ARG A 22 11.46 -2.12 7.64
C ARG A 22 11.81 -1.82 9.09
N THR A 23 12.44 -0.67 9.31
CA THR A 23 12.77 -0.17 10.65
C THR A 23 12.21 1.23 10.84
N MET A 24 11.85 1.57 12.09
CA MET A 24 11.25 2.85 12.41
C MET A 24 12.04 3.57 13.51
N PHE A 25 12.22 4.87 13.32
CA PHE A 25 12.86 5.75 14.28
C PHE A 25 11.93 6.92 14.60
N VAL A 26 11.73 7.19 15.88
CA VAL A 26 10.98 8.33 16.37
C VAL A 26 11.95 9.30 17.02
N LEU A 27 12.12 10.46 16.42
CA LEU A 27 13.03 11.52 16.87
C LEU A 27 12.23 12.59 17.64
N VAL A 28 12.54 12.75 18.90
CA VAL A 28 11.92 13.74 19.80
C VAL A 28 12.88 14.92 19.97
N GLY A 29 12.45 16.12 19.57
CA GLY A 29 13.25 17.34 19.70
C GLY A 29 13.31 18.16 18.40
N ASP A 30 13.79 19.40 18.54
CA ASP A 30 13.70 20.41 17.46
C ASP A 30 14.76 20.23 16.38
N ARG A 31 15.90 19.59 16.72
CA ARG A 31 17.01 19.33 15.80
C ARG A 31 16.96 17.95 15.13
N GLY A 32 15.83 17.26 15.22
CA GLY A 32 15.65 15.94 14.61
C GLY A 32 15.95 15.89 13.11
N ARG A 33 15.76 16.99 12.37
CA ARG A 33 16.10 17.08 10.94
C ARG A 33 17.56 16.82 10.63
N ASP A 34 18.48 17.29 11.49
CA ASP A 34 19.92 17.15 11.27
C ASP A 34 20.33 15.67 11.39
N GLN A 35 19.58 14.90 12.17
CA GLN A 35 19.83 13.48 12.37
C GLN A 35 19.38 12.60 11.20
N ILE A 36 18.51 13.09 10.34
CA ILE A 36 18.10 12.37 9.12
C ILE A 36 19.31 12.09 8.22
N VAL A 37 20.24 13.04 8.14
CA VAL A 37 21.48 12.87 7.37
C VAL A 37 22.30 11.68 7.89
N ASN A 38 22.41 11.56 9.22
CA ASN A 38 23.12 10.47 9.87
C ASN A 38 22.44 9.12 9.64
N LEU A 39 21.11 9.06 9.79
CA LEU A 39 20.33 7.84 9.56
C LEU A 39 20.38 7.41 8.08
N HIS A 40 20.24 8.35 7.15
CA HIS A 40 20.37 8.06 5.73
C HIS A 40 21.78 7.58 5.36
N TYR A 41 22.82 8.15 5.98
CA TYR A 41 24.19 7.70 5.77
C TYR A 41 24.41 6.27 6.27
N MET A 42 23.85 5.92 7.45
CA MET A 42 23.90 4.55 7.97
C MET A 42 23.18 3.58 7.03
N LEU A 43 21.99 3.94 6.56
CA LEU A 43 21.26 3.15 5.59
C LEU A 43 22.04 2.99 4.28
N SER A 44 22.59 4.07 3.73
CA SER A 44 23.37 4.02 2.48
C SER A 44 24.63 3.16 2.58
N LYS A 45 25.18 2.98 3.80
CA LYS A 45 26.30 2.06 4.03
C LYS A 45 25.86 0.61 4.16
N ALA A 46 24.67 0.37 4.70
CA ALA A 46 24.13 -0.98 4.87
C ALA A 46 23.59 -1.54 3.54
N VAL A 47 23.05 -0.67 2.66
CA VAL A 47 22.52 -1.06 1.35
C VAL A 47 23.62 -1.04 0.28
N VAL A 48 23.89 -2.19 -0.33
CA VAL A 48 25.01 -2.37 -1.28
C VAL A 48 24.72 -1.79 -2.67
N LYS A 49 23.46 -1.65 -3.08
CA LYS A 49 23.09 -1.45 -4.50
C LYS A 49 23.02 -0.01 -4.98
N SER A 50 22.44 0.89 -4.24
CA SER A 50 22.30 2.30 -4.64
C SER A 50 21.94 3.17 -3.43
N ARG A 51 22.17 4.49 -3.53
CA ARG A 51 21.71 5.42 -2.48
C ARG A 51 20.18 5.38 -2.37
N PRO A 52 19.61 5.14 -1.17
CA PRO A 52 18.16 5.11 -0.98
C PRO A 52 17.53 6.45 -1.34
N ASN A 53 16.43 6.41 -2.10
CA ASN A 53 15.60 7.59 -2.34
C ASN A 53 14.78 7.91 -1.09
N VAL A 54 14.43 9.17 -0.92
CA VAL A 54 13.76 9.66 0.28
C VAL A 54 12.41 10.27 -0.07
N LEU A 55 11.37 9.85 0.63
CA LEU A 55 10.08 10.52 0.67
C LEU A 55 10.04 11.44 1.90
N TRP A 56 9.79 12.72 1.69
CA TRP A 56 9.67 13.69 2.79
C TRP A 56 8.26 14.28 2.81
N CYS A 57 7.46 13.89 3.79
CA CYS A 57 6.08 14.36 3.97
C CYS A 57 6.01 15.47 5.02
N TYR A 58 5.25 16.53 4.74
CA TYR A 58 5.13 17.70 5.60
C TYR A 58 3.80 18.43 5.38
N LYS A 59 3.42 19.27 6.33
CA LYS A 59 2.17 20.06 6.30
C LYS A 59 2.38 21.48 5.77
N LYS A 60 3.43 22.13 6.27
CA LYS A 60 3.76 23.54 6.00
C LYS A 60 5.07 23.66 5.23
N ASP A 61 5.39 24.86 4.79
CA ASP A 61 6.66 25.12 4.12
C ASP A 61 7.85 24.56 4.93
N LEU A 62 8.75 23.92 4.21
CA LEU A 62 9.96 23.26 4.75
C LEU A 62 10.96 24.22 5.41
N TYR A 63 10.62 25.46 5.69
CA TYR A 63 11.53 26.51 6.18
C TYR A 63 12.87 26.57 5.40
N LEU A 64 12.92 25.97 4.23
CA LEU A 64 14.00 26.16 3.28
C LEU A 64 13.83 27.54 2.69
N SER A 65 14.52 28.54 3.24
CA SER A 65 14.52 29.87 2.68
C SER A 65 14.84 29.80 1.18
N SER A 66 14.31 30.74 0.40
CA SER A 66 14.58 30.82 -1.04
C SER A 66 16.08 30.80 -1.34
N HIS A 67 16.92 31.35 -0.42
CA HIS A 67 18.37 31.29 -0.45
C HIS A 67 18.89 29.83 -0.32
N LYS A 68 18.37 29.01 0.59
CA LYS A 68 18.78 27.59 0.72
C LYS A 68 18.39 26.77 -0.51
N LYS A 69 17.23 27.03 -1.12
CA LYS A 69 16.82 26.38 -2.39
C LYS A 69 17.74 26.77 -3.57
N LYS A 70 18.13 28.05 -3.66
CA LYS A 70 19.10 28.51 -4.65
C LYS A 70 20.48 27.92 -4.41
N ARG A 71 20.93 27.84 -3.13
CA ARG A 71 22.22 27.26 -2.75
C ARG A 71 22.26 25.76 -3.04
N ALA A 72 21.19 25.00 -2.75
CA ALA A 72 21.09 23.59 -3.11
C ALA A 72 21.22 23.36 -4.62
N LYS A 73 20.61 24.22 -5.46
CA LYS A 73 20.79 24.18 -6.91
C LYS A 73 22.22 24.51 -7.35
N GLN A 74 22.89 25.45 -6.68
CA GLN A 74 24.29 25.77 -6.93
C GLN A 74 25.21 24.61 -6.54
N ILE A 75 25.03 24.03 -5.37
CA ILE A 75 25.79 22.86 -4.89
C ILE A 75 25.64 21.70 -5.88
N LYS A 76 24.43 21.43 -6.36
CA LYS A 76 24.19 20.37 -7.38
C LYS A 76 24.91 20.68 -8.71
N LYS A 77 25.01 21.95 -9.11
CA LYS A 77 25.82 22.37 -10.26
C LYS A 77 27.31 22.19 -10.02
N MET A 78 27.82 22.59 -8.84
CA MET A 78 29.23 22.45 -8.47
C MET A 78 29.66 20.99 -8.32
N GLN A 79 28.78 20.14 -7.81
CA GLN A 79 28.98 18.69 -7.71
C GLN A 79 29.10 18.05 -9.10
N ASN A 80 28.24 18.44 -10.04
CA ASN A 80 28.31 17.97 -11.43
C ASN A 80 29.51 18.50 -12.21
N SER A 81 30.11 19.62 -11.78
CA SER A 81 31.31 20.22 -12.40
C SER A 81 32.62 19.84 -11.71
N GLY A 82 32.61 19.00 -10.66
CA GLY A 82 33.83 18.55 -9.94
C GLY A 82 34.54 19.63 -9.12
N LEU A 83 33.94 20.81 -8.93
CA LEU A 83 34.51 22.02 -8.26
C LEU A 83 34.06 22.11 -6.79
N MET A 84 33.95 21.03 -6.05
CA MET A 84 33.34 21.05 -4.73
C MET A 84 34.37 20.82 -3.60
N ASP A 85 34.50 21.83 -2.72
CA ASP A 85 35.17 21.71 -1.42
C ASP A 85 34.18 21.23 -0.36
N ALA A 86 34.16 19.90 -0.11
CA ALA A 86 33.21 19.26 0.79
C ALA A 86 33.39 19.63 2.29
N GLU A 87 34.52 20.25 2.67
CA GLU A 87 34.85 20.55 4.07
C GLU A 87 34.14 21.79 4.66
N ASN A 88 33.64 22.70 3.82
CA ASN A 88 33.06 23.98 4.25
C ASN A 88 31.53 24.06 4.12
N GLU A 89 30.83 23.00 3.68
CA GLU A 89 29.39 23.02 3.46
C GLU A 89 28.61 22.35 4.61
N ASP A 90 27.43 22.90 4.91
CA ASP A 90 26.47 22.32 5.86
C ASP A 90 26.06 20.88 5.42
N PRO A 91 26.23 19.84 6.27
CA PRO A 91 25.91 18.44 5.93
C PRO A 91 24.49 18.23 5.44
N PHE A 92 23.50 18.98 5.94
CA PHE A 92 22.12 18.90 5.50
C PHE A 92 21.95 19.44 4.06
N SER A 93 22.63 20.53 3.72
CA SER A 93 22.62 21.09 2.37
C SER A 93 23.24 20.12 1.35
N LEU A 94 24.32 19.45 1.73
CA LEU A 94 24.95 18.41 0.91
C LEU A 94 24.01 17.20 0.70
N PHE A 95 23.36 16.75 1.76
CA PHE A 95 22.37 15.67 1.70
C PHE A 95 21.23 16.00 0.72
N VAL A 96 20.64 17.20 0.84
CA VAL A 96 19.55 17.66 -0.06
C VAL A 96 20.01 17.73 -1.52
N ALA A 97 21.27 18.11 -1.76
CA ALA A 97 21.80 18.23 -3.12
C ALA A 97 22.15 16.87 -3.76
N SER A 98 22.65 15.92 -2.95
CA SER A 98 23.16 14.63 -3.43
C SER A 98 22.16 13.49 -3.42
N THR A 99 21.01 13.65 -2.75
CA THR A 99 20.01 12.59 -2.56
C THR A 99 18.75 12.89 -3.39
N ASN A 100 18.16 11.84 -3.96
CA ASN A 100 16.87 11.97 -4.63
C ASN A 100 15.76 12.04 -3.58
N ILE A 101 15.30 13.26 -3.26
CA ILE A 101 14.26 13.53 -2.28
C ILE A 101 12.99 13.96 -2.98
N ARG A 102 11.91 13.20 -2.77
CA ARG A 102 10.56 13.60 -3.16
C ARG A 102 9.87 14.27 -1.97
N TYR A 103 9.65 15.55 -2.10
CA TYR A 103 8.85 16.32 -1.14
C TYR A 103 7.36 16.18 -1.47
N CYS A 104 6.55 15.86 -0.46
CA CYS A 104 5.13 15.64 -0.61
C CYS A 104 4.33 16.34 0.50
N TYR A 105 3.35 17.16 0.14
CA TYR A 105 2.37 17.67 1.09
C TYR A 105 1.43 16.55 1.53
N TYR A 106 1.03 16.53 2.80
CA TYR A 106 0.07 15.54 3.30
C TYR A 106 -1.26 15.53 2.51
N ALA A 107 -1.72 16.70 2.02
CA ALA A 107 -2.87 16.80 1.15
C ALA A 107 -2.71 16.08 -0.21
N GLU A 108 -1.47 15.87 -0.65
CA GLU A 108 -1.14 15.30 -1.97
C GLU A 108 -0.63 13.86 -1.90
N THR A 109 -0.77 13.20 -0.74
CA THR A 109 -0.27 11.81 -0.56
C THR A 109 -0.89 10.78 -1.49
N GLN A 110 -1.97 11.08 -2.18
CA GLN A 110 -2.50 10.21 -3.24
C GLN A 110 -1.50 10.04 -4.40
N LYS A 111 -0.69 11.07 -4.67
CA LYS A 111 0.31 11.07 -5.76
C LYS A 111 1.55 10.19 -5.50
N ILE A 112 1.75 9.74 -4.26
CA ILE A 112 2.87 8.84 -3.91
C ILE A 112 2.48 7.36 -3.96
N LEU A 113 1.20 7.05 -4.06
CA LEU A 113 0.72 5.67 -4.16
C LEU A 113 1.32 4.98 -5.39
N GLY A 114 1.69 3.71 -5.23
CA GLY A 114 2.38 2.96 -6.29
C GLY A 114 3.91 3.19 -6.37
N ASN A 115 4.46 4.25 -5.78
CA ASN A 115 5.89 4.46 -5.73
C ASN A 115 6.52 3.73 -4.54
N THR A 116 7.84 3.51 -4.62
CA THR A 116 8.62 2.84 -3.58
C THR A 116 9.81 3.70 -3.17
N TYR A 117 10.05 3.79 -1.86
CA TYR A 117 11.11 4.62 -1.28
C TYR A 117 11.95 3.81 -0.29
N GLY A 118 13.27 4.07 -0.28
CA GLY A 118 14.16 3.48 0.70
C GLY A 118 14.08 4.14 2.08
N MET A 119 13.59 5.38 2.16
CA MET A 119 13.41 6.10 3.42
C MET A 119 12.19 7.02 3.35
N ALA A 120 11.37 7.04 4.41
CA ALA A 120 10.30 8.01 4.57
C ALA A 120 10.53 8.87 5.81
N VAL A 121 10.37 10.19 5.66
CA VAL A 121 10.46 11.17 6.75
C VAL A 121 9.09 11.81 6.90
N LEU A 122 8.49 11.67 8.08
CA LEU A 122 7.19 12.22 8.43
C LEU A 122 7.39 13.36 9.42
N GLN A 123 7.22 14.56 8.94
CA GLN A 123 7.34 15.80 9.71
C GLN A 123 5.95 16.34 10.05
N ASP A 124 5.86 17.27 11.02
CA ASP A 124 4.62 17.92 11.44
C ASP A 124 3.56 16.89 11.90
N PHE A 125 3.88 16.18 12.98
CA PHE A 125 3.06 15.08 13.50
C PHE A 125 1.61 15.48 13.78
N GLU A 126 1.36 16.73 14.17
CA GLU A 126 0.02 17.27 14.42
C GLU A 126 -0.92 17.17 13.20
N ALA A 127 -0.38 17.09 12.02
CA ALA A 127 -1.16 16.92 10.78
C ALA A 127 -1.31 15.45 10.34
N LEU A 128 -0.62 14.53 11.01
CA LEU A 128 -0.56 13.13 10.61
C LEU A 128 -1.80 12.38 11.11
N THR A 129 -2.73 12.11 10.20
CA THR A 129 -3.91 11.29 10.50
C THR A 129 -3.61 9.79 10.27
N PRO A 130 -4.40 8.87 10.85
CA PRO A 130 -4.25 7.43 10.66
C PRO A 130 -4.13 7.01 9.19
N ASN A 131 -4.94 7.59 8.32
CA ASN A 131 -4.92 7.30 6.89
C ASN A 131 -3.62 7.78 6.22
N LEU A 132 -3.11 8.95 6.60
CA LEU A 132 -1.84 9.47 6.11
C LEU A 132 -0.66 8.62 6.58
N LEU A 133 -0.70 8.17 7.85
CA LEU A 133 0.30 7.27 8.42
C LEU A 133 0.38 5.97 7.60
N ALA A 134 -0.75 5.33 7.32
CA ALA A 134 -0.79 4.12 6.52
C ALA A 134 -0.25 4.35 5.10
N ARG A 135 -0.72 5.40 4.41
CA ARG A 135 -0.29 5.71 3.03
C ARG A 135 1.20 5.93 2.88
N THR A 136 1.81 6.61 3.84
CA THR A 136 3.24 6.95 3.78
C THR A 136 4.11 5.76 4.14
N ILE A 137 3.81 5.07 5.23
CA ILE A 137 4.59 3.92 5.70
C ILE A 137 4.60 2.77 4.68
N GLU A 138 3.48 2.52 4.03
CA GLU A 138 3.40 1.44 3.04
C GLU A 138 4.20 1.68 1.76
N THR A 139 4.68 2.90 1.52
CA THR A 139 5.55 3.17 0.36
C THR A 139 7.01 2.80 0.60
N VAL A 140 7.39 2.48 1.84
CA VAL A 140 8.77 2.12 2.20
C VAL A 140 9.05 0.65 1.90
N GLU A 141 10.18 0.39 1.24
CA GLU A 141 10.64 -0.95 0.91
C GLU A 141 11.32 -1.66 2.09
N GLY A 142 11.49 -2.96 1.99
CA GLY A 142 12.22 -3.77 2.96
C GLY A 142 13.68 -3.32 3.07
N GLY A 143 14.20 -3.37 4.29
CA GLY A 143 15.49 -2.76 4.63
C GLY A 143 15.44 -1.24 4.74
N GLY A 144 14.32 -0.60 4.37
CA GLY A 144 14.15 0.86 4.42
C GLY A 144 13.85 1.40 5.82
N LEU A 145 13.93 2.72 5.93
CA LEU A 145 13.74 3.46 7.19
C LEU A 145 12.49 4.31 7.17
N ILE A 146 11.77 4.32 8.29
CA ILE A 146 10.67 5.24 8.57
C ILE A 146 11.11 6.15 9.71
N VAL A 147 11.08 7.45 9.51
CA VAL A 147 11.47 8.44 10.51
C VAL A 147 10.30 9.37 10.81
N LEU A 148 9.87 9.36 12.05
CA LEU A 148 8.87 10.28 12.60
C LEU A 148 9.58 11.40 13.34
N LEU A 149 9.29 12.65 12.98
CA LEU A 149 9.85 13.83 13.65
C LEU A 149 8.81 14.44 14.58
N LEU A 150 9.10 14.44 15.87
CA LEU A 150 8.31 15.07 16.92
C LEU A 150 9.01 16.35 17.36
N SER A 151 8.70 17.47 16.71
CA SER A 151 9.22 18.80 17.05
C SER A 151 8.40 19.43 18.19
N ASN A 152 8.95 20.45 18.85
CA ASN A 152 8.31 21.20 19.96
C ASN A 152 7.93 20.32 21.15
N MET A 153 8.65 19.23 21.37
CA MET A 153 8.44 18.30 22.49
C MET A 153 9.72 18.11 23.28
N GLN A 154 9.59 18.16 24.61
CA GLN A 154 10.66 17.85 25.56
C GLN A 154 10.47 16.47 26.19
N SER A 155 9.25 15.93 26.14
CA SER A 155 8.93 14.59 26.67
C SER A 155 7.80 13.95 25.88
N LEU A 156 7.73 12.60 25.91
CA LEU A 156 6.66 11.83 25.27
C LEU A 156 5.29 12.02 25.95
N THR A 157 5.28 12.41 27.23
CA THR A 157 4.04 12.74 27.93
C THR A 157 3.30 13.92 27.29
N GLN A 158 4.02 14.82 26.63
CA GLN A 158 3.39 15.91 25.87
C GLN A 158 2.65 15.41 24.63
N LEU A 159 3.03 14.24 24.08
CA LEU A 159 2.34 13.63 22.94
C LEU A 159 0.91 13.19 23.29
N TYR A 160 0.68 12.73 24.52
CA TYR A 160 -0.66 12.36 25.00
C TYR A 160 -1.66 13.52 24.96
N ASN A 161 -1.19 14.74 25.26
CA ASN A 161 -2.03 15.93 25.32
C ASN A 161 -1.93 16.81 24.06
N MET A 162 -1.22 16.33 23.03
CA MET A 162 -1.00 17.08 21.81
C MET A 162 -2.31 17.26 21.04
N THR A 163 -2.62 18.50 20.72
CA THR A 163 -3.76 18.81 19.85
C THR A 163 -3.42 18.55 18.40
N MET A 164 -4.12 17.59 17.80
CA MET A 164 -4.00 17.31 16.37
C MET A 164 -4.86 18.28 15.55
N ASP A 165 -4.48 18.56 14.32
CA ASP A 165 -5.26 19.43 13.43
C ASP A 165 -6.69 18.94 13.22
N VAL A 166 -6.87 17.62 13.15
CA VAL A 166 -8.18 16.99 12.97
C VAL A 166 -9.13 17.26 14.14
N HIS A 167 -8.59 17.51 15.35
CA HIS A 167 -9.39 17.78 16.55
C HIS A 167 -10.28 19.02 16.41
N SER A 168 -9.88 20.01 15.62
CA SER A 168 -10.71 21.16 15.30
C SER A 168 -12.05 20.78 14.65
N ARG A 169 -12.08 19.68 13.90
CA ARG A 169 -13.28 19.14 13.22
C ARG A 169 -14.14 18.28 14.12
N PHE A 170 -13.62 17.81 15.25
CA PHE A 170 -14.33 16.95 16.20
C PHE A 170 -15.11 17.73 17.23
N ARG A 171 -14.80 19.01 17.40
CA ARG A 171 -15.48 19.91 18.34
C ARG A 171 -16.87 20.28 17.85
N THR A 172 -17.80 20.39 18.80
CA THR A 172 -19.14 20.90 18.56
C THR A 172 -19.42 22.04 19.53
N GLU A 173 -20.50 22.82 19.37
CA GLU A 173 -20.83 23.93 20.27
C GLU A 173 -20.95 23.49 21.72
N GLY A 174 -21.52 22.32 21.98
CA GLY A 174 -21.71 21.77 23.33
C GLY A 174 -20.55 20.90 23.85
N HIS A 175 -19.56 20.57 23.00
CA HIS A 175 -18.49 19.65 23.38
C HIS A 175 -17.15 20.14 22.77
N GLN A 176 -16.41 20.89 23.57
CA GLN A 176 -15.17 21.53 23.15
C GLN A 176 -13.91 20.75 23.56
N ASP A 177 -14.01 19.94 24.62
CA ASP A 177 -12.87 19.26 25.24
C ASP A 177 -12.59 17.94 24.52
N VAL A 178 -11.56 17.94 23.68
CA VAL A 178 -11.10 16.75 22.95
C VAL A 178 -10.02 16.03 23.78
N VAL A 179 -10.19 14.74 23.98
CA VAL A 179 -9.18 13.88 24.63
C VAL A 179 -8.48 13.07 23.54
N ALA A 180 -7.16 13.24 23.44
CA ALA A 180 -6.34 12.61 22.40
C ALA A 180 -6.01 11.13 22.70
N ARG A 181 -7.02 10.27 22.86
CA ARG A 181 -6.86 8.84 23.18
C ARG A 181 -6.11 8.08 22.08
N PHE A 182 -6.29 8.48 20.84
CA PHE A 182 -5.54 7.89 19.73
C PHE A 182 -4.04 8.14 19.87
N ASN A 183 -3.61 9.34 20.31
CA ASN A 183 -2.18 9.63 20.51
C ASN A 183 -1.59 8.81 21.65
N GLU A 184 -2.34 8.58 22.72
CA GLU A 184 -1.92 7.72 23.83
C GLU A 184 -1.72 6.27 23.33
N ARG A 185 -2.73 5.73 22.65
CA ARG A 185 -2.66 4.38 22.06
C ARG A 185 -1.51 4.26 21.06
N PHE A 186 -1.30 5.27 20.21
CA PHE A 186 -0.18 5.33 19.27
C PHE A 186 1.16 5.23 20.02
N THR A 187 1.37 6.05 21.04
CA THR A 187 2.62 6.09 21.78
C THR A 187 2.90 4.77 22.50
N LEU A 188 1.87 4.18 23.14
CA LEU A 188 2.00 2.88 23.81
C LEU A 188 2.31 1.76 22.79
N SER A 189 1.72 1.81 21.61
CA SER A 189 1.98 0.82 20.55
C SER A 189 3.42 0.84 20.03
N LEU A 190 4.08 2.01 20.02
CA LEU A 190 5.49 2.12 19.62
C LEU A 190 6.40 1.32 20.55
N GLY A 191 6.10 1.28 21.85
CA GLY A 191 6.84 0.48 22.83
C GLY A 191 6.75 -1.03 22.58
N ALA A 192 5.70 -1.49 21.92
CA ALA A 192 5.51 -2.90 21.57
C ALA A 192 6.11 -3.28 20.19
N CYS A 193 6.55 -2.31 19.39
CA CYS A 193 7.13 -2.58 18.06
C CYS A 193 8.63 -2.90 18.15
N PRO A 194 9.06 -4.14 17.90
CA PRO A 194 10.47 -4.57 18.10
C PRO A 194 11.48 -3.91 17.14
N THR A 195 11.02 -3.37 16.02
CA THR A 195 11.84 -2.69 15.00
C THR A 195 11.73 -1.18 15.09
N CYS A 196 11.19 -0.65 16.21
CA CYS A 196 11.09 0.77 16.48
C CYS A 196 12.05 1.20 17.58
N ILE A 197 12.82 2.27 17.36
CA ILE A 197 13.63 2.94 18.40
C ILE A 197 13.15 4.39 18.53
N MET A 198 12.92 4.79 19.77
CA MET A 198 12.68 6.18 20.12
C MET A 198 13.97 6.83 20.64
N MET A 199 14.28 8.01 20.14
CA MET A 199 15.51 8.72 20.48
C MET A 199 15.29 10.23 20.52
N ASP A 200 16.18 10.92 21.19
CA ASP A 200 16.22 12.38 21.17
C ASP A 200 16.91 12.93 19.91
N ASP A 201 16.94 14.24 19.77
CA ASP A 201 17.58 14.95 18.65
C ASP A 201 19.12 14.92 18.70
N GLU A 202 19.71 14.26 19.70
CA GLU A 202 21.14 13.96 19.79
C GLU A 202 21.47 12.48 19.54
N LEU A 203 20.46 11.67 19.13
CA LEU A 203 20.54 10.21 18.95
C LEU A 203 20.81 9.42 20.24
N ASN A 204 20.41 9.94 21.42
CA ASN A 204 20.36 9.14 22.63
C ASN A 204 19.06 8.34 22.62
N ILE A 205 19.15 7.05 22.90
CA ILE A 205 17.99 6.17 22.95
C ILE A 205 17.18 6.45 24.23
N LEU A 206 15.88 6.68 24.07
CA LEU A 206 14.96 6.88 25.19
C LEU A 206 14.55 5.53 25.78
N PRO A 207 14.54 5.36 27.12
CA PRO A 207 14.30 4.07 27.79
C PRO A 207 12.81 3.72 27.87
N ILE A 208 12.12 3.62 26.71
CA ILE A 208 10.67 3.43 26.63
C ILE A 208 10.30 1.97 26.45
N SER A 209 11.16 1.18 25.81
CA SER A 209 10.89 -0.21 25.48
C SER A 209 12.02 -1.15 25.90
N SER A 210 11.64 -2.31 26.42
CA SER A 210 12.59 -3.32 26.92
C SER A 210 13.34 -4.05 25.80
N HIS A 211 12.73 -4.17 24.61
CA HIS A 211 13.31 -4.90 23.47
C HIS A 211 14.62 -4.30 22.94
N ILE A 212 14.87 -3.01 23.22
CA ILE A 212 16.10 -2.32 22.80
C ILE A 212 17.35 -2.95 23.39
N ARG A 213 17.24 -3.61 24.56
CA ARG A 213 18.36 -4.28 25.21
C ARG A 213 18.80 -5.55 24.52
N GLY A 214 17.91 -6.19 23.76
CA GLY A 214 18.15 -7.45 23.03
C GLY A 214 18.47 -7.27 21.55
N ILE A 215 18.88 -6.07 21.11
CA ILE A 215 19.26 -5.85 19.70
C ILE A 215 20.69 -6.36 19.51
N GLU A 216 20.81 -7.54 18.90
CA GLU A 216 22.08 -8.17 18.55
C GLU A 216 22.26 -8.25 17.03
N PRO A 217 23.51 -8.22 16.52
CA PRO A 217 23.78 -8.45 15.11
C PRO A 217 23.31 -9.83 14.68
N MET A 218 22.63 -9.92 13.55
CA MET A 218 22.13 -11.19 13.00
C MET A 218 22.94 -11.60 11.78
N GLU A 219 23.07 -12.90 11.59
CA GLU A 219 23.61 -13.51 10.38
C GLU A 219 22.59 -13.46 9.25
N GLU A 220 23.03 -13.54 8.01
CA GLU A 220 22.14 -13.59 6.83
C GLU A 220 21.31 -14.88 6.88
N ARG A 221 20.01 -14.77 6.62
CA ARG A 221 19.16 -15.95 6.41
C ARG A 221 19.45 -16.54 5.03
N GLU A 222 19.65 -17.84 4.97
CA GLU A 222 19.53 -18.57 3.71
C GLU A 222 18.03 -18.60 3.31
N ASP A 223 17.70 -18.01 2.15
CA ASP A 223 16.33 -17.90 1.64
C ASP A 223 15.81 -19.26 1.15
N GLY A 224 15.21 -20.05 2.02
CA GLY A 224 14.60 -21.34 1.64
C GLY A 224 13.38 -21.18 0.69
N GLU A 225 12.67 -20.05 0.75
CA GLU A 225 11.51 -19.79 -0.12
C GLU A 225 11.92 -19.37 -1.56
N ALA A 226 13.16 -18.90 -1.75
CA ALA A 226 13.68 -18.61 -3.08
C ALA A 226 13.78 -19.87 -3.97
N SER A 227 13.87 -21.05 -3.39
CA SER A 227 13.96 -22.33 -4.09
C SER A 227 12.68 -22.65 -4.87
N GLU A 228 11.51 -22.64 -4.25
CA GLU A 228 10.25 -23.03 -4.91
C GLU A 228 9.87 -22.13 -6.10
N LEU A 229 10.08 -20.80 -5.98
CA LEU A 229 9.83 -19.88 -7.08
C LEU A 229 10.85 -20.09 -8.21
N THR A 230 12.09 -20.40 -7.87
CA THR A 230 13.16 -20.68 -8.85
C THR A 230 12.85 -21.98 -9.60
N ASP A 231 12.47 -23.02 -8.87
CA ASP A 231 12.08 -24.32 -9.44
C ASP A 231 10.87 -24.16 -10.39
N LEU A 232 9.87 -23.36 -10.02
CA LEU A 232 8.74 -23.04 -10.90
C LEU A 232 9.19 -22.30 -12.15
N LYS A 233 10.07 -21.31 -12.03
CA LYS A 233 10.58 -20.55 -13.17
C LYS A 233 11.38 -21.43 -14.13
N GLU A 234 12.19 -22.33 -13.59
CA GLU A 234 12.96 -23.30 -14.38
C GLU A 234 12.04 -24.30 -15.09
N SER A 235 11.05 -24.84 -14.39
CA SER A 235 10.10 -25.79 -14.98
C SER A 235 9.23 -25.19 -16.09
N MET A 236 8.98 -23.88 -16.05
CA MET A 236 8.17 -23.18 -17.05
C MET A 236 8.99 -22.45 -18.12
N ALA A 237 10.33 -22.46 -18.03
CA ALA A 237 11.20 -21.64 -18.89
C ALA A 237 10.97 -21.87 -20.40
N GLU A 238 10.62 -23.11 -20.80
CA GLU A 238 10.39 -23.49 -22.21
C GLU A 238 8.93 -23.29 -22.68
N VAL A 239 8.01 -22.89 -21.76
CA VAL A 239 6.59 -22.74 -22.09
C VAL A 239 6.31 -21.31 -22.56
N GLU A 240 6.15 -21.07 -23.84
CA GLU A 240 5.79 -19.76 -24.37
C GLU A 240 4.26 -19.53 -24.36
N PRO A 241 3.79 -18.33 -23.99
CA PRO A 241 4.51 -17.14 -23.50
C PRO A 241 4.70 -17.13 -21.98
N ALA A 242 4.29 -18.18 -21.27
CA ALA A 242 4.21 -18.20 -19.82
C ALA A 242 5.59 -18.13 -19.13
N GLY A 243 6.60 -18.83 -19.63
CA GLY A 243 7.93 -18.89 -19.02
C GLY A 243 8.59 -17.53 -18.84
N PRO A 244 8.80 -16.75 -19.92
CA PRO A 244 9.37 -15.40 -19.84
C PRO A 244 8.58 -14.47 -18.90
N LEU A 245 7.25 -14.59 -18.89
CA LEU A 245 6.35 -13.77 -18.07
C LEU A 245 6.40 -14.15 -16.58
N VAL A 246 6.41 -15.44 -16.27
CA VAL A 246 6.62 -15.94 -14.90
C VAL A 246 7.99 -15.55 -14.38
N GLY A 247 9.02 -15.50 -15.25
CA GLY A 247 10.33 -14.97 -14.93
C GLY A 247 10.31 -13.54 -14.35
N CYS A 248 9.34 -12.71 -14.75
CA CYS A 248 9.15 -11.34 -14.24
C CYS A 248 8.55 -11.28 -12.82
N CYS A 249 7.97 -12.38 -12.32
CA CYS A 249 7.31 -12.43 -11.01
C CYS A 249 8.34 -12.47 -9.87
N LYS A 250 7.99 -11.84 -8.74
CA LYS A 250 8.84 -11.76 -7.54
C LYS A 250 8.40 -12.73 -6.43
N THR A 251 7.15 -13.16 -6.43
CA THR A 251 6.60 -14.08 -5.42
C THR A 251 5.90 -15.26 -6.09
N MET A 252 5.77 -16.36 -5.35
CA MET A 252 5.06 -17.56 -5.82
C MET A 252 3.60 -17.24 -6.11
N ASP A 253 2.95 -16.45 -5.27
CA ASP A 253 1.55 -16.04 -5.46
C ASP A 253 1.36 -15.25 -6.77
N GLN A 254 2.31 -14.34 -7.09
CA GLN A 254 2.26 -13.61 -8.35
C GLN A 254 2.39 -14.55 -9.55
N ALA A 255 3.31 -15.51 -9.49
CA ALA A 255 3.51 -16.48 -10.56
C ALA A 255 2.24 -17.31 -10.80
N LYS A 256 1.63 -17.85 -9.74
CA LYS A 256 0.35 -18.58 -9.81
C LYS A 256 -0.77 -17.71 -10.39
N ALA A 257 -0.83 -16.43 -9.98
CA ALA A 257 -1.82 -15.49 -10.51
C ALA A 257 -1.62 -15.27 -12.02
N VAL A 258 -0.40 -15.00 -12.46
CA VAL A 258 -0.10 -14.80 -13.89
C VAL A 258 -0.47 -16.03 -14.70
N VAL A 259 -0.11 -17.23 -14.25
CA VAL A 259 -0.50 -18.50 -14.90
C VAL A 259 -2.02 -18.61 -15.01
N THR A 260 -2.76 -18.34 -13.93
CA THR A 260 -4.23 -18.40 -13.93
C THR A 260 -4.87 -17.43 -14.94
N PHE A 261 -4.29 -16.22 -15.06
CA PHE A 261 -4.75 -15.23 -16.05
C PHE A 261 -4.46 -15.69 -17.48
N LEU A 262 -3.26 -16.25 -17.71
CA LEU A 262 -2.87 -16.79 -19.02
C LEU A 262 -3.71 -17.99 -19.44
N ASP A 263 -4.01 -18.90 -18.50
CA ASP A 263 -4.93 -20.02 -18.75
C ASP A 263 -6.32 -19.52 -19.15
N ALA A 264 -6.86 -18.54 -18.43
CA ALA A 264 -8.15 -17.96 -18.79
C ALA A 264 -8.13 -17.26 -20.17
N ALA A 265 -7.00 -16.65 -20.53
CA ALA A 265 -6.82 -16.03 -21.84
C ALA A 265 -6.68 -17.09 -22.94
N SER A 266 -6.00 -18.21 -22.69
CA SER A 266 -5.80 -19.29 -23.68
C SER A 266 -7.11 -20.01 -24.04
N GLU A 267 -8.01 -20.17 -23.08
CA GLU A 267 -9.31 -20.84 -23.29
C GLU A 267 -10.26 -20.05 -24.21
N LYS A 268 -10.04 -18.75 -24.38
CA LYS A 268 -10.88 -17.83 -25.19
C LYS A 268 -12.39 -17.98 -24.91
N THR A 269 -12.75 -18.29 -23.67
CA THR A 269 -14.14 -18.45 -23.26
C THR A 269 -14.84 -17.09 -23.19
N LEU A 270 -16.01 -17.01 -23.79
CA LEU A 270 -16.88 -15.84 -23.62
C LEU A 270 -17.42 -15.80 -22.19
N ARG A 271 -17.49 -14.58 -21.60
CA ARG A 271 -18.04 -14.35 -20.25
C ARG A 271 -17.25 -15.00 -19.13
N SER A 272 -15.93 -14.98 -19.20
CA SER A 272 -15.06 -15.39 -18.09
C SER A 272 -14.61 -14.18 -17.27
N THR A 273 -14.47 -14.36 -15.96
CA THR A 273 -13.92 -13.34 -15.05
C THR A 273 -12.86 -13.98 -14.18
N VAL A 274 -11.68 -13.38 -14.15
CA VAL A 274 -10.65 -13.71 -13.17
C VAL A 274 -10.57 -12.57 -12.17
N ALA A 275 -10.88 -12.83 -10.90
CA ALA A 275 -10.87 -11.87 -9.81
C ALA A 275 -9.60 -12.04 -8.97
N LEU A 276 -8.74 -11.04 -8.97
CA LEU A 276 -7.52 -10.97 -8.17
C LEU A 276 -7.76 -10.12 -6.94
N THR A 277 -7.59 -10.71 -5.77
CA THR A 277 -7.76 -10.04 -4.49
C THR A 277 -6.48 -10.06 -3.68
N ALA A 278 -6.14 -8.95 -3.05
CA ALA A 278 -5.00 -8.89 -2.14
C ALA A 278 -4.99 -7.61 -1.31
N ALA A 279 -4.22 -7.61 -0.24
CA ALA A 279 -3.85 -6.39 0.47
C ALA A 279 -2.99 -5.47 -0.41
N ARG A 280 -2.69 -4.26 0.05
CA ARG A 280 -1.76 -3.38 -0.66
C ARG A 280 -0.33 -3.93 -0.60
N GLY A 281 0.50 -3.52 -1.58
CA GLY A 281 1.91 -3.93 -1.63
C GLY A 281 2.16 -5.38 -2.04
N ARG A 282 1.13 -6.12 -2.49
CA ARG A 282 1.24 -7.53 -2.92
C ARG A 282 1.49 -7.69 -4.43
N GLY A 283 1.60 -6.59 -5.18
CA GLY A 283 1.92 -6.63 -6.60
C GLY A 283 0.77 -6.97 -7.55
N LYS A 284 -0.49 -6.66 -7.17
CA LYS A 284 -1.68 -6.87 -8.02
C LYS A 284 -1.56 -6.30 -9.41
N SER A 285 -1.36 -4.96 -9.51
CA SER A 285 -1.28 -4.27 -10.80
C SER A 285 -0.08 -4.75 -11.64
N ALA A 286 1.00 -5.21 -10.98
CA ALA A 286 2.14 -5.80 -11.64
C ALA A 286 1.78 -7.16 -12.28
N ALA A 287 1.15 -8.06 -11.52
CA ALA A 287 0.71 -9.38 -12.04
C ALA A 287 -0.27 -9.22 -13.20
N MET A 288 -1.23 -8.28 -13.09
CA MET A 288 -2.16 -7.99 -14.19
C MET A 288 -1.46 -7.40 -15.42
N GLY A 289 -0.50 -6.48 -15.23
CA GLY A 289 0.27 -5.92 -16.36
C GLY A 289 1.02 -7.00 -17.12
N ILE A 290 1.71 -7.91 -16.41
CA ILE A 290 2.40 -9.05 -16.99
C ILE A 290 1.41 -9.97 -17.74
N ALA A 291 0.25 -10.26 -17.15
CA ALA A 291 -0.78 -11.09 -17.77
C ALA A 291 -1.35 -10.47 -19.05
N VAL A 292 -1.52 -9.14 -19.09
CA VAL A 292 -1.96 -8.42 -20.30
C VAL A 292 -0.91 -8.49 -21.40
N ALA A 293 0.38 -8.39 -21.07
CA ALA A 293 1.44 -8.62 -22.08
C ALA A 293 1.32 -10.02 -22.73
N GLY A 294 1.02 -11.04 -21.92
CA GLY A 294 0.73 -12.39 -22.42
C GLY A 294 -0.53 -12.48 -23.27
N ALA A 295 -1.60 -11.79 -22.90
CA ALA A 295 -2.82 -11.73 -23.69
C ALA A 295 -2.58 -11.08 -25.08
N VAL A 296 -1.73 -10.06 -25.15
CA VAL A 296 -1.29 -9.47 -26.43
C VAL A 296 -0.58 -10.52 -27.28
N GLU A 297 0.37 -11.29 -26.73
CA GLU A 297 1.09 -12.35 -27.44
C GLU A 297 0.14 -13.46 -27.92
N MET A 298 -0.93 -13.75 -27.16
CA MET A 298 -2.00 -14.70 -27.51
C MET A 298 -2.97 -14.15 -28.58
N GLY A 299 -2.80 -12.90 -29.02
CA GLY A 299 -3.53 -12.30 -30.14
C GLY A 299 -4.77 -11.51 -29.78
N TYR A 300 -4.98 -11.10 -28.52
CA TYR A 300 -6.07 -10.20 -28.16
C TYR A 300 -5.86 -8.82 -28.80
N ALA A 301 -6.80 -8.36 -29.62
CA ALA A 301 -6.65 -7.15 -30.40
C ALA A 301 -7.16 -5.90 -29.68
N ASN A 302 -8.30 -5.99 -29.01
CA ASN A 302 -8.97 -4.87 -28.34
C ASN A 302 -8.99 -5.06 -26.83
N ILE A 303 -7.98 -4.51 -26.16
CA ILE A 303 -7.85 -4.57 -24.70
C ILE A 303 -8.19 -3.21 -24.12
N PHE A 304 -9.23 -3.15 -23.29
CA PHE A 304 -9.58 -1.94 -22.55
C PHE A 304 -9.17 -2.07 -21.09
N VAL A 305 -8.72 -0.94 -20.53
CA VAL A 305 -8.31 -0.87 -19.12
C VAL A 305 -9.06 0.27 -18.45
N THR A 306 -9.60 0.03 -17.28
CA THR A 306 -10.25 1.05 -16.47
C THR A 306 -9.79 1.02 -15.04
N SER A 307 -9.76 2.19 -14.42
CA SER A 307 -9.43 2.43 -13.01
C SER A 307 -10.07 3.75 -12.58
N PRO A 308 -10.15 4.08 -11.29
CA PRO A 308 -10.68 5.36 -10.83
C PRO A 308 -9.99 6.59 -11.45
N SER A 309 -8.68 6.50 -11.68
CA SER A 309 -7.88 7.54 -12.35
C SER A 309 -6.79 6.89 -13.21
N PRO A 310 -6.44 7.45 -14.39
CA PRO A 310 -5.39 6.90 -15.24
C PRO A 310 -3.99 6.99 -14.57
N GLU A 311 -3.79 7.90 -13.62
CA GLU A 311 -2.55 8.01 -12.85
C GLU A 311 -2.27 6.74 -12.02
N ASN A 312 -3.31 6.03 -11.59
CA ASN A 312 -3.20 4.79 -10.82
C ASN A 312 -2.64 3.62 -11.65
N LEU A 313 -2.74 3.71 -12.98
CA LEU A 313 -2.31 2.66 -13.91
C LEU A 313 -0.82 2.72 -14.26
N LYS A 314 -0.04 3.63 -13.67
CA LYS A 314 1.40 3.73 -13.97
C LYS A 314 2.11 2.38 -13.78
N THR A 315 2.00 1.79 -12.60
CA THR A 315 2.62 0.48 -12.31
C THR A 315 2.11 -0.61 -13.24
N PHE A 316 0.82 -0.60 -13.58
CA PHE A 316 0.24 -1.56 -14.51
C PHE A 316 0.88 -1.46 -15.89
N PHE A 317 0.99 -0.26 -16.45
CA PHE A 317 1.64 -0.06 -17.75
C PHE A 317 3.14 -0.37 -17.71
N ASP A 318 3.86 0.05 -16.65
CA ASP A 318 5.28 -0.26 -16.48
C ASP A 318 5.54 -1.78 -16.51
N PHE A 319 4.64 -2.59 -15.97
CA PHE A 319 4.74 -4.04 -15.99
C PHE A 319 4.27 -4.69 -17.29
N ILE A 320 3.39 -4.04 -18.07
CA ILE A 320 3.14 -4.46 -19.46
C ILE A 320 4.42 -4.32 -20.29
N LEU A 321 5.09 -3.16 -20.18
CA LEU A 321 6.35 -2.92 -20.88
C LEU A 321 7.43 -3.92 -20.47
N LYS A 322 7.54 -4.21 -19.18
CA LYS A 322 8.45 -5.25 -18.68
C LYS A 322 8.13 -6.65 -19.24
N GLY A 323 6.84 -6.98 -19.38
CA GLY A 323 6.38 -8.20 -20.03
C GLY A 323 6.74 -8.21 -21.51
N PHE A 324 6.58 -7.09 -22.21
CA PHE A 324 6.98 -6.94 -23.61
C PHE A 324 8.50 -7.12 -23.78
N ASP A 325 9.30 -6.51 -22.92
CA ASP A 325 10.76 -6.69 -22.93
C ASP A 325 11.14 -8.17 -22.77
N SER A 326 10.50 -8.91 -21.86
CA SER A 326 10.75 -10.34 -21.66
C SER A 326 10.32 -11.21 -22.83
N LEU A 327 9.32 -10.77 -23.63
CA LEU A 327 8.84 -11.41 -24.85
C LEU A 327 9.58 -10.92 -26.11
N GLY A 328 10.57 -10.05 -25.95
CA GLY A 328 11.40 -9.54 -27.04
C GLY A 328 10.71 -8.52 -27.95
N TYR A 329 9.71 -7.78 -27.44
CA TYR A 329 9.13 -6.63 -28.14
C TYR A 329 10.05 -5.41 -28.02
N LYS A 330 10.10 -4.60 -29.07
CA LYS A 330 10.93 -3.37 -29.13
C LYS A 330 10.06 -2.14 -29.32
N GLU A 331 10.26 -1.12 -28.47
CA GLU A 331 9.60 0.17 -28.61
C GLU A 331 9.93 0.80 -29.97
N HIS A 332 8.95 1.48 -30.56
CA HIS A 332 8.97 2.11 -31.89
C HIS A 332 9.06 1.15 -33.09
N LEU A 333 9.29 -0.16 -32.88
CA LEU A 333 9.22 -1.18 -33.92
C LEU A 333 7.94 -2.01 -33.79
N ASP A 334 7.72 -2.54 -32.60
CA ASP A 334 6.62 -3.46 -32.32
C ASP A 334 5.46 -2.77 -31.59
N TYR A 335 5.73 -1.67 -30.89
CA TYR A 335 4.70 -0.89 -30.19
C TYR A 335 5.06 0.58 -30.02
N ASP A 336 4.02 1.43 -29.88
CA ASP A 336 4.11 2.85 -29.62
C ASP A 336 3.29 3.24 -28.37
N LEU A 337 3.83 4.19 -27.61
CA LEU A 337 3.23 4.71 -26.37
C LEU A 337 2.47 6.02 -26.65
N VAL A 338 1.28 6.17 -26.08
CA VAL A 338 0.47 7.39 -26.21
C VAL A 338 0.17 7.92 -24.82
N GLU A 339 0.70 9.11 -24.54
CA GLU A 339 0.45 9.84 -23.31
C GLU A 339 -0.87 10.65 -23.37
N SER A 340 -1.42 10.95 -22.20
CA SER A 340 -2.62 11.77 -22.09
C SER A 340 -2.36 13.21 -22.53
N THR A 341 -3.24 13.76 -23.33
CA THR A 341 -3.28 15.18 -23.71
C THR A 341 -4.08 16.03 -22.72
N ASN A 342 -4.81 15.39 -21.79
CA ASN A 342 -5.62 16.10 -20.81
C ASN A 342 -4.72 16.64 -19.67
N PRO A 343 -4.67 17.99 -19.45
CA PRO A 343 -3.87 18.58 -18.39
C PRO A 343 -4.23 18.08 -16.98
N ALA A 344 -5.49 17.66 -16.75
CA ALA A 344 -5.94 17.13 -15.46
C ALA A 344 -5.27 15.80 -15.08
N PHE A 345 -4.83 15.02 -16.06
CA PHE A 345 -4.19 13.72 -15.85
C PHE A 345 -2.65 13.76 -15.97
N GLY A 346 -2.08 14.95 -16.17
CA GLY A 346 -0.65 15.07 -16.45
C GLY A 346 -0.23 14.31 -17.72
N LYS A 347 1.02 13.90 -17.77
CA LYS A 347 1.57 13.09 -18.89
C LYS A 347 1.53 11.60 -18.56
N CYS A 348 0.39 11.07 -18.12
CA CYS A 348 0.29 9.64 -17.87
C CYS A 348 0.03 8.86 -19.17
N LEU A 349 0.55 7.63 -19.23
CA LEU A 349 0.30 6.72 -20.33
C LEU A 349 -1.16 6.28 -20.32
N VAL A 350 -1.84 6.40 -21.46
CA VAL A 350 -3.26 6.06 -21.60
C VAL A 350 -3.52 5.04 -22.71
N ARG A 351 -2.56 4.80 -23.58
CA ARG A 351 -2.72 3.84 -24.66
C ARG A 351 -1.37 3.29 -25.13
N ILE A 352 -1.38 1.99 -25.48
CA ILE A 352 -0.29 1.34 -26.18
C ILE A 352 -0.87 0.79 -27.50
N ASN A 353 -0.24 1.13 -28.62
CA ASN A 353 -0.55 0.55 -29.92
C ASN A 353 0.52 -0.49 -30.22
N VAL A 354 0.11 -1.72 -30.53
CA VAL A 354 1.03 -2.82 -30.89
C VAL A 354 0.81 -3.17 -32.34
N THR A 355 1.91 -3.38 -33.08
CA THR A 355 1.89 -3.60 -34.55
C THR A 355 2.72 -4.81 -34.98
N ARG A 356 3.25 -5.61 -34.05
CA ARG A 356 4.20 -6.71 -34.34
C ARG A 356 3.64 -7.77 -35.31
N ARG A 357 2.46 -8.31 -35.05
CA ARG A 357 1.81 -9.34 -35.91
C ARG A 357 0.59 -8.78 -36.62
N HIS A 358 -0.25 -8.09 -35.89
CA HIS A 358 -1.42 -7.37 -36.36
C HIS A 358 -1.66 -6.18 -35.45
N ARG A 359 -2.59 -5.32 -35.81
CA ARG A 359 -2.88 -4.15 -35.01
C ARG A 359 -3.63 -4.55 -33.73
N GLN A 360 -3.03 -4.26 -32.59
CA GLN A 360 -3.62 -4.47 -31.27
C GLN A 360 -3.56 -3.17 -30.47
N THR A 361 -4.49 -2.96 -29.56
CA THR A 361 -4.53 -1.75 -28.75
C THR A 361 -4.85 -2.07 -27.28
N ILE A 362 -4.09 -1.48 -26.38
CA ILE A 362 -4.40 -1.44 -24.96
C ILE A 362 -4.76 -0.01 -24.64
N GLN A 363 -6.01 0.27 -24.26
CA GLN A 363 -6.51 1.64 -24.11
C GLN A 363 -7.25 1.85 -22.79
N TYR A 364 -6.91 2.93 -22.09
CA TYR A 364 -7.67 3.38 -20.94
C TYR A 364 -9.03 3.94 -21.34
N ILE A 365 -10.05 3.57 -20.59
CA ILE A 365 -11.40 4.15 -20.67
C ILE A 365 -11.85 4.58 -19.27
N LEU A 366 -12.60 5.68 -19.20
CA LEU A 366 -13.22 6.10 -17.94
C LEU A 366 -14.28 5.08 -17.51
N PRO A 367 -14.41 4.77 -16.21
CA PRO A 367 -15.39 3.80 -15.71
C PRO A 367 -16.83 4.10 -16.14
N GLN A 368 -17.19 5.37 -16.32
CA GLN A 368 -18.54 5.81 -16.75
C GLN A 368 -18.82 5.49 -18.23
N HIS A 369 -17.79 5.23 -19.03
CA HIS A 369 -17.93 4.98 -20.47
C HIS A 369 -18.00 3.47 -20.78
N ALA A 370 -18.86 2.72 -20.07
CA ALA A 370 -19.06 1.29 -20.29
C ALA A 370 -19.45 0.94 -21.73
N GLU A 371 -20.10 1.85 -22.46
CA GLU A 371 -20.48 1.70 -23.87
C GLU A 371 -19.28 1.42 -24.79
N ARG A 372 -18.11 1.99 -24.47
CA ARG A 372 -16.88 1.76 -25.24
C ARG A 372 -16.32 0.35 -25.05
N ALA A 373 -16.61 -0.28 -23.92
CA ALA A 373 -16.18 -1.64 -23.62
C ALA A 373 -16.93 -2.71 -24.45
N THR A 374 -17.99 -2.36 -25.18
CA THR A 374 -18.75 -3.32 -26.00
C THR A 374 -17.91 -3.97 -27.12
N GLN A 375 -16.83 -3.32 -27.53
CA GLN A 375 -15.89 -3.82 -28.54
C GLN A 375 -14.67 -4.54 -27.92
N ALA A 376 -14.67 -4.73 -26.60
CA ALA A 376 -13.57 -5.37 -25.91
C ALA A 376 -13.53 -6.88 -26.19
N GLU A 377 -12.33 -7.40 -26.34
CA GLU A 377 -12.04 -8.83 -26.22
C GLU A 377 -11.60 -9.16 -24.79
N LEU A 378 -10.83 -8.23 -24.20
CA LEU A 378 -10.40 -8.27 -22.81
C LEU A 378 -10.67 -6.90 -22.15
N LEU A 379 -11.32 -6.92 -21.00
CA LEU A 379 -11.44 -5.75 -20.12
C LEU A 379 -10.69 -5.97 -18.83
N VAL A 380 -9.85 -5.01 -18.47
CA VAL A 380 -9.10 -4.98 -17.20
C VAL A 380 -9.69 -3.91 -16.30
N ILE A 381 -10.07 -4.27 -15.08
CA ILE A 381 -10.60 -3.36 -14.07
C ILE A 381 -9.62 -3.35 -12.89
N ASP A 382 -8.79 -2.33 -12.80
CA ASP A 382 -7.89 -2.15 -11.65
C ASP A 382 -8.58 -1.30 -10.56
N GLU A 383 -8.31 -1.65 -9.30
CA GLU A 383 -8.93 -1.04 -8.12
C GLU A 383 -10.47 -1.00 -8.18
N ALA A 384 -11.10 -2.11 -8.57
CA ALA A 384 -12.54 -2.23 -8.74
C ALA A 384 -13.36 -1.81 -7.50
N ALA A 385 -12.80 -1.95 -6.30
CA ALA A 385 -13.42 -1.53 -5.05
C ALA A 385 -13.58 0.00 -4.92
N ALA A 386 -12.79 0.78 -5.62
CA ALA A 386 -12.88 2.24 -5.64
C ALA A 386 -13.87 2.77 -6.69
N ILE A 387 -14.40 1.88 -7.55
CA ILE A 387 -15.41 2.20 -8.56
C ILE A 387 -16.80 1.83 -8.01
N PRO A 388 -17.84 2.67 -8.19
CA PRO A 388 -19.19 2.34 -7.75
C PRO A 388 -19.68 0.99 -8.29
N LEU A 389 -20.27 0.15 -7.44
CA LEU A 389 -20.71 -1.20 -7.81
C LEU A 389 -21.65 -1.25 -9.05
N PRO A 390 -22.62 -0.33 -9.24
CA PRO A 390 -23.43 -0.30 -10.45
C PRO A 390 -22.61 -0.10 -11.73
N THR A 391 -21.58 0.76 -11.65
CA THR A 391 -20.67 1.02 -12.77
C THR A 391 -19.81 -0.22 -13.07
N VAL A 392 -19.28 -0.90 -12.04
CA VAL A 392 -18.55 -2.17 -12.27
C VAL A 392 -19.46 -3.20 -12.93
N LYS A 393 -20.71 -3.32 -12.49
CA LYS A 393 -21.69 -4.24 -13.10
C LYS A 393 -21.97 -3.91 -14.57
N SER A 394 -22.09 -2.62 -14.94
CA SER A 394 -22.29 -2.22 -16.33
C SER A 394 -21.09 -2.50 -17.24
N LEU A 395 -19.88 -2.62 -16.64
CA LEU A 395 -18.66 -2.99 -17.35
C LEU A 395 -18.52 -4.51 -17.60
N LEU A 396 -19.34 -5.35 -16.98
CA LEU A 396 -19.27 -6.81 -17.13
C LEU A 396 -20.07 -7.25 -18.39
N GLY A 397 -19.37 -7.31 -19.52
CA GLY A 397 -19.95 -7.70 -20.83
C GLY A 397 -19.60 -9.15 -21.24
N PRO A 398 -19.96 -9.55 -22.48
CA PRO A 398 -19.72 -10.89 -23.01
C PRO A 398 -18.26 -11.09 -23.49
N TYR A 399 -17.29 -10.71 -22.68
CA TYR A 399 -15.86 -10.78 -22.96
C TYR A 399 -15.11 -11.25 -21.71
N LEU A 400 -13.82 -11.54 -21.85
CA LEU A 400 -12.94 -11.86 -20.74
C LEU A 400 -12.74 -10.62 -19.86
N VAL A 401 -12.84 -10.77 -18.55
CA VAL A 401 -12.63 -9.68 -17.60
C VAL A 401 -11.54 -10.09 -16.58
N PHE A 402 -10.52 -9.26 -16.48
CA PHE A 402 -9.54 -9.30 -15.40
C PHE A 402 -9.91 -8.22 -14.38
N LEU A 403 -10.28 -8.64 -13.18
CA LEU A 403 -10.73 -7.74 -12.13
C LEU A 403 -9.74 -7.79 -10.97
N CYS A 404 -9.30 -6.64 -10.52
CA CYS A 404 -8.42 -6.51 -9.37
C CYS A 404 -9.08 -5.68 -8.28
N SER A 405 -8.98 -6.15 -7.04
CA SER A 405 -9.53 -5.44 -5.89
C SER A 405 -8.63 -5.55 -4.66
N THR A 406 -8.53 -4.45 -3.93
CA THR A 406 -7.86 -4.41 -2.63
C THR A 406 -8.83 -4.87 -1.55
N ILE A 407 -8.45 -5.85 -0.74
CA ILE A 407 -9.29 -6.38 0.34
C ILE A 407 -9.10 -5.57 1.62
N ASN A 408 -7.86 -5.35 2.03
CA ASN A 408 -7.51 -4.61 3.24
C ASN A 408 -6.82 -3.32 2.83
N GLY A 409 -7.55 -2.21 2.85
CA GLY A 409 -7.03 -0.92 2.43
C GLY A 409 -7.52 0.21 3.34
N TYR A 410 -6.73 1.27 3.39
CA TYR A 410 -7.03 2.48 4.15
C TYR A 410 -7.79 3.53 3.33
N GLU A 411 -8.27 3.19 2.13
CA GLU A 411 -8.99 4.13 1.25
C GLU A 411 -10.52 4.08 1.42
N GLY A 412 -11.01 3.34 2.39
CA GLY A 412 -12.40 3.38 2.82
C GLY A 412 -13.44 2.72 1.92
N THR A 413 -13.03 2.14 0.79
CA THR A 413 -13.98 1.56 -0.18
C THR A 413 -13.76 0.08 -0.44
N GLY A 414 -12.65 -0.50 0.09
CA GLY A 414 -12.13 -1.75 -0.44
C GLY A 414 -12.93 -2.98 -0.08
N ARG A 415 -13.03 -3.31 1.22
CA ARG A 415 -13.41 -4.68 1.59
C ARG A 415 -14.88 -5.00 1.44
N ALA A 416 -15.75 -4.16 1.96
CA ALA A 416 -17.20 -4.44 1.90
C ALA A 416 -17.71 -4.48 0.45
N LEU A 417 -17.19 -3.59 -0.42
CA LEU A 417 -17.53 -3.59 -1.85
C LEU A 417 -16.90 -4.77 -2.59
N SER A 418 -15.63 -5.11 -2.30
CA SER A 418 -14.99 -6.30 -2.89
C SER A 418 -15.72 -7.58 -2.52
N ILE A 419 -16.05 -7.77 -1.24
CA ILE A 419 -16.79 -8.95 -0.78
C ILE A 419 -18.17 -8.99 -1.43
N LYS A 420 -18.91 -7.88 -1.49
CA LYS A 420 -20.22 -7.82 -2.12
C LYS A 420 -20.15 -8.07 -3.63
N LEU A 421 -19.13 -7.52 -4.31
CA LEU A 421 -18.93 -7.74 -5.74
C LEU A 421 -18.62 -9.22 -6.00
N ILE A 422 -17.66 -9.80 -5.30
CA ILE A 422 -17.26 -11.19 -5.47
C ILE A 422 -18.40 -12.14 -5.07
N SER A 423 -19.10 -11.88 -3.96
CA SER A 423 -20.25 -12.71 -3.56
C SER A 423 -21.40 -12.66 -4.57
N ASN A 424 -21.65 -11.51 -5.21
CA ASN A 424 -22.61 -11.41 -6.30
C ASN A 424 -22.15 -12.20 -7.52
N LEU A 425 -20.88 -12.10 -7.91
CA LEU A 425 -20.32 -12.88 -9.02
C LEU A 425 -20.37 -14.38 -8.74
N ARG A 426 -20.05 -14.81 -7.51
CA ARG A 426 -20.21 -16.22 -7.08
C ARG A 426 -21.66 -16.69 -7.17
N ARG A 427 -22.60 -15.88 -6.71
CA ARG A 427 -24.03 -16.21 -6.77
C ARG A 427 -24.52 -16.31 -8.20
N GLU A 428 -24.13 -15.39 -9.08
CA GLU A 428 -24.44 -15.45 -10.51
C GLU A 428 -23.86 -16.71 -11.16
N ALA A 429 -22.61 -17.06 -10.85
CA ALA A 429 -21.97 -18.29 -11.31
C ALA A 429 -22.68 -19.56 -10.80
N ALA A 430 -23.06 -19.61 -9.52
CA ALA A 430 -23.71 -20.76 -8.88
C ALA A 430 -25.15 -20.98 -9.37
N THR A 431 -25.93 -19.91 -9.59
CA THR A 431 -27.32 -20.01 -10.05
C THR A 431 -27.40 -20.65 -11.43
N THR A 432 -26.38 -20.47 -12.25
CA THR A 432 -26.34 -21.03 -13.60
C THR A 432 -25.87 -22.50 -13.63
N GLN A 433 -25.08 -22.93 -12.64
CA GLN A 433 -24.72 -24.36 -12.51
C GLN A 433 -25.91 -25.23 -12.11
N GLN A 434 -26.89 -24.70 -11.36
CA GLN A 434 -28.10 -25.42 -10.98
C GLN A 434 -29.08 -25.61 -12.14
N THR A 435 -29.17 -24.67 -13.08
CA THR A 435 -30.02 -24.79 -14.29
C THR A 435 -29.51 -25.85 -15.27
N ASN A 436 -28.27 -26.23 -15.24
CA ASN A 436 -27.71 -27.28 -16.10
C ASN A 436 -28.01 -28.72 -15.66
N LYS A 437 -28.55 -28.96 -14.43
CA LYS A 437 -28.96 -30.28 -13.96
C LYS A 437 -30.32 -30.74 -14.53
N ASP A 438 -31.12 -29.84 -15.05
CA ASP A 438 -32.47 -30.14 -15.59
C ASP A 438 -32.55 -30.29 -17.11
N GLY A 439 -31.40 -30.48 -17.79
CA GLY A 439 -31.36 -30.90 -19.21
C GLY A 439 -31.91 -29.93 -20.25
N LYS A 440 -32.18 -28.67 -19.89
CA LYS A 440 -32.53 -27.62 -20.86
C LYS A 440 -31.32 -26.71 -21.09
N LEU A 441 -30.84 -26.63 -22.33
CA LEU A 441 -29.84 -25.65 -22.73
C LEU A 441 -30.37 -24.25 -22.39
N ALA A 442 -29.85 -23.67 -21.30
CA ALA A 442 -30.04 -22.27 -21.03
C ALA A 442 -29.23 -21.48 -22.07
N THR A 443 -29.90 -20.83 -23.00
CA THR A 443 -29.35 -19.96 -24.05
C THR A 443 -28.71 -18.66 -23.50
N GLY A 444 -28.47 -18.56 -22.19
CA GLY A 444 -27.75 -17.48 -21.52
C GLY A 444 -26.51 -18.03 -20.83
N GLY A 445 -25.38 -18.06 -21.54
CA GLY A 445 -24.11 -18.60 -21.01
C GLY A 445 -23.73 -18.03 -19.64
N SER A 446 -23.47 -18.93 -18.72
CA SER A 446 -22.92 -18.67 -17.39
C SER A 446 -21.60 -17.92 -17.46
N ARG A 447 -21.37 -16.96 -16.56
CA ARG A 447 -20.05 -16.34 -16.38
C ARG A 447 -19.19 -17.26 -15.53
N LEU A 448 -18.06 -17.71 -16.06
CA LEU A 448 -17.06 -18.45 -15.31
C LEU A 448 -16.32 -17.49 -14.37
N LEU A 449 -16.23 -17.80 -13.09
CA LEU A 449 -15.47 -17.02 -12.12
C LEU A 449 -14.28 -17.83 -11.62
N ARG A 450 -13.08 -17.29 -11.76
CA ARG A 450 -11.86 -17.75 -11.12
C ARG A 450 -11.38 -16.73 -10.12
N GLU A 451 -11.01 -17.17 -8.94
CA GLU A 451 -10.55 -16.31 -7.87
C GLU A 451 -9.10 -16.63 -7.53
N VAL A 452 -8.29 -15.57 -7.42
CA VAL A 452 -6.88 -15.64 -7.03
C VAL A 452 -6.64 -14.65 -5.92
N ALA A 453 -5.86 -15.04 -4.91
CA ALA A 453 -5.44 -14.16 -3.83
C ALA A 453 -3.92 -14.06 -3.77
N LEU A 454 -3.40 -12.85 -3.48
CA LEU A 454 -1.97 -12.65 -3.20
C LEU A 454 -1.83 -12.33 -1.71
N ALA A 455 -1.12 -13.18 -0.98
CA ALA A 455 -0.82 -13.01 0.43
C ALA A 455 0.59 -12.43 0.64
N GLU A 456 1.56 -12.85 -0.17
CA GLU A 456 2.96 -12.47 -0.01
C GLU A 456 3.23 -11.01 -0.36
N PRO A 457 3.93 -10.24 0.50
CA PRO A 457 4.37 -8.88 0.20
C PRO A 457 5.51 -8.89 -0.82
N VAL A 458 5.49 -7.92 -1.74
CA VAL A 458 6.53 -7.75 -2.77
C VAL A 458 7.58 -6.73 -2.35
N ARG A 459 7.21 -5.79 -1.49
CA ARG A 459 8.08 -4.67 -1.09
C ARG A 459 9.03 -5.00 0.04
N TYR A 460 8.65 -5.89 0.95
CA TYR A 460 9.38 -6.28 2.15
C TYR A 460 9.16 -7.77 2.42
N SER A 461 9.90 -8.35 3.36
CA SER A 461 9.78 -9.78 3.66
C SER A 461 8.43 -10.14 4.32
N PRO A 462 7.95 -11.36 4.16
CA PRO A 462 6.80 -11.87 4.91
C PRO A 462 7.04 -11.77 6.42
N GLY A 463 6.01 -11.32 7.15
CA GLY A 463 6.10 -11.13 8.60
C GLY A 463 6.79 -9.83 9.04
N ASP A 464 6.89 -8.84 8.16
CA ASP A 464 7.41 -7.50 8.51
C ASP A 464 6.70 -6.93 9.74
N ARG A 465 7.49 -6.56 10.75
CA ARG A 465 7.00 -6.13 12.06
C ARG A 465 6.34 -4.77 12.03
N ILE A 466 6.74 -3.91 11.09
CA ILE A 466 6.09 -2.60 10.88
C ILE A 466 4.72 -2.78 10.26
N GLU A 467 4.54 -3.72 9.32
CA GLU A 467 3.22 -4.04 8.78
C GLU A 467 2.28 -4.55 9.87
N LYS A 468 2.76 -5.49 10.69
CA LYS A 468 1.98 -6.00 11.81
C LYS A 468 1.60 -4.90 12.79
N TRP A 469 2.55 -4.06 13.19
CA TRP A 469 2.31 -2.93 14.06
C TRP A 469 1.26 -1.95 13.48
N LEU A 470 1.37 -1.64 12.18
CA LEU A 470 0.44 -0.74 11.50
C LEU A 470 -0.97 -1.34 11.42
N ASN A 471 -1.07 -2.64 11.12
CA ASN A 471 -2.34 -3.37 11.09
C ASN A 471 -3.01 -3.40 12.47
N ASP A 472 -2.25 -3.69 13.52
CA ASP A 472 -2.75 -3.72 14.89
C ASP A 472 -3.17 -2.31 15.36
N LEU A 473 -2.35 -1.28 15.11
CA LEU A 473 -2.65 0.11 15.48
C LEU A 473 -3.92 0.63 14.78
N LEU A 474 -4.07 0.37 13.49
CA LEU A 474 -5.15 0.92 12.67
C LEU A 474 -6.31 -0.05 12.42
N CYS A 475 -6.26 -1.24 13.02
CA CYS A 475 -7.23 -2.32 12.82
C CYS A 475 -7.49 -2.64 11.33
N LEU A 476 -6.45 -2.61 10.48
CA LEU A 476 -6.60 -2.80 9.04
C LEU A 476 -7.00 -4.24 8.68
N ASP A 477 -6.58 -5.21 9.48
CA ASP A 477 -6.91 -6.64 9.36
C ASP A 477 -8.13 -7.05 10.22
N ALA A 478 -8.84 -6.09 10.80
CA ALA A 478 -9.94 -6.36 11.74
C ALA A 478 -10.98 -7.32 11.17
N ALA A 479 -11.28 -7.23 9.89
CA ALA A 479 -12.28 -8.09 9.28
C ALA A 479 -11.87 -9.57 9.22
N ASP A 480 -10.57 -9.92 9.35
CA ASP A 480 -10.10 -11.30 9.46
C ASP A 480 -10.39 -11.90 10.85
N ALA A 481 -10.63 -11.03 11.84
CA ALA A 481 -11.02 -11.43 13.19
C ALA A 481 -12.50 -11.87 13.32
N LEU A 482 -13.33 -11.65 12.31
CA LEU A 482 -14.68 -12.19 12.27
C LEU A 482 -14.62 -13.67 11.93
N THR A 483 -14.72 -14.50 12.96
CA THR A 483 -15.05 -15.91 12.76
C THR A 483 -16.40 -15.99 12.06
N PRO A 484 -16.59 -16.80 10.99
CA PRO A 484 -17.90 -16.98 10.40
C PRO A 484 -18.88 -17.40 11.48
N LEU A 485 -19.93 -16.63 11.70
CA LEU A 485 -21.02 -17.02 12.58
C LEU A 485 -21.70 -18.21 11.93
N ILE A 486 -21.33 -19.40 12.37
CA ILE A 486 -21.82 -20.68 11.83
C ILE A 486 -23.22 -20.98 12.37
N THR A 487 -23.65 -20.31 13.43
CA THR A 487 -24.90 -20.56 14.13
C THR A 487 -25.88 -19.41 13.94
N ALA A 488 -27.15 -19.67 14.21
CA ALA A 488 -28.22 -18.67 14.17
C ALA A 488 -27.89 -17.48 15.08
N LEU A 489 -28.28 -16.28 14.66
CA LEU A 489 -28.15 -15.08 15.45
C LEU A 489 -28.87 -15.26 16.80
N PRO A 490 -28.31 -14.75 17.93
CA PRO A 490 -28.97 -14.81 19.22
C PRO A 490 -30.29 -14.04 19.17
N PRO A 491 -31.33 -14.50 19.88
CA PRO A 491 -32.58 -13.75 19.96
C PRO A 491 -32.34 -12.43 20.72
N PRO A 492 -33.09 -11.36 20.40
CA PRO A 492 -32.93 -10.04 21.04
C PRO A 492 -33.03 -10.11 22.59
N SER A 493 -33.82 -11.04 23.13
CA SER A 493 -33.98 -11.27 24.57
C SER A 493 -32.74 -11.82 25.28
N ALA A 494 -31.78 -12.37 24.52
CA ALA A 494 -30.51 -12.87 25.04
C ALA A 494 -29.39 -11.80 24.91
N CYS A 495 -29.68 -10.63 24.34
CA CYS A 495 -28.71 -9.57 24.13
C CYS A 495 -28.86 -8.48 25.18
N GLU A 496 -27.74 -8.01 25.70
CA GLU A 496 -27.66 -6.86 26.60
C GLU A 496 -26.96 -5.69 25.93
N LEU A 497 -27.49 -4.47 26.13
CA LEU A 497 -26.92 -3.24 25.57
C LEU A 497 -25.98 -2.58 26.58
N TYR A 498 -24.74 -2.39 26.14
CA TYR A 498 -23.72 -1.72 26.96
C TYR A 498 -23.19 -0.46 26.28
N GLU A 499 -22.97 0.58 27.07
CA GLU A 499 -22.16 1.73 26.68
C GLU A 499 -20.69 1.43 26.98
N VAL A 500 -19.83 1.55 25.97
CA VAL A 500 -18.41 1.24 26.08
C VAL A 500 -17.63 2.45 26.57
N SER A 501 -16.86 2.27 27.66
CA SER A 501 -15.89 3.28 28.10
C SER A 501 -14.77 3.41 27.08
N ARG A 502 -14.67 4.59 26.46
CA ARG A 502 -13.62 4.86 25.47
C ARG A 502 -12.22 4.89 26.06
N ASP A 503 -12.08 5.36 27.31
CA ASP A 503 -10.80 5.39 28.01
C ASP A 503 -10.25 3.97 28.18
N THR A 504 -11.11 3.02 28.57
CA THR A 504 -10.73 1.60 28.67
C THR A 504 -10.51 0.97 27.31
N LEU A 505 -11.34 1.29 26.32
CA LEU A 505 -11.26 0.69 24.98
C LEU A 505 -9.96 1.04 24.26
N PHE A 506 -9.49 2.29 24.40
CA PHE A 506 -8.29 2.79 23.74
C PHE A 506 -7.04 2.81 24.64
N SER A 507 -7.05 2.09 25.76
CA SER A 507 -5.93 2.01 26.72
C SER A 507 -4.75 1.16 26.29
N ALA A 508 -4.76 0.59 25.08
CA ALA A 508 -3.74 -0.34 24.56
C ALA A 508 -3.54 -1.62 25.41
N HIS A 509 -4.50 -1.99 26.24
CA HIS A 509 -4.48 -3.24 26.96
C HIS A 509 -4.91 -4.41 26.07
N SER A 510 -4.30 -5.58 26.18
CA SER A 510 -4.53 -6.72 25.27
C SER A 510 -5.99 -7.14 25.10
N ALA A 511 -6.77 -7.17 26.19
CA ALA A 511 -8.20 -7.49 26.16
C ALA A 511 -9.01 -6.40 25.44
N SER A 512 -8.68 -5.11 25.70
CA SER A 512 -9.31 -3.97 25.02
C SER A 512 -9.01 -3.95 23.53
N GLU A 513 -7.78 -4.28 23.13
CA GLU A 513 -7.38 -4.37 21.72
C GLU A 513 -8.13 -5.48 20.98
N GLN A 514 -8.31 -6.66 21.60
CA GLN A 514 -9.10 -7.74 21.00
C GLN A 514 -10.58 -7.33 20.85
N PHE A 515 -11.14 -6.67 21.84
CA PHE A 515 -12.51 -6.17 21.79
C PHE A 515 -12.67 -5.07 20.72
N LEU A 516 -11.75 -4.11 20.68
CA LEU A 516 -11.70 -3.06 19.66
C LEU A 516 -11.62 -3.65 18.25
N LYS A 517 -10.77 -4.66 18.05
CA LYS A 517 -10.62 -5.34 16.76
C LYS A 517 -11.92 -6.01 16.31
N LYS A 518 -12.65 -6.67 17.21
CA LYS A 518 -13.97 -7.26 16.92
C LYS A 518 -15.01 -6.20 16.60
N MET A 519 -15.04 -5.10 17.36
CA MET A 519 -15.97 -3.99 17.13
C MET A 519 -15.69 -3.33 15.77
N MET A 520 -14.43 -3.07 15.45
CA MET A 520 -14.02 -2.54 14.15
C MET A 520 -14.35 -3.49 13.01
N ALA A 521 -14.24 -4.80 13.21
CA ALA A 521 -14.62 -5.81 12.23
C ALA A 521 -16.10 -5.71 11.84
N LEU A 522 -16.98 -5.57 12.84
CA LEU A 522 -18.43 -5.36 12.61
C LEU A 522 -18.69 -4.01 11.92
N TYR A 523 -18.02 -2.95 12.36
CA TYR A 523 -18.14 -1.62 11.77
C TYR A 523 -17.73 -1.64 10.28
N VAL A 524 -16.57 -2.23 9.95
CA VAL A 524 -16.06 -2.33 8.59
C VAL A 524 -16.96 -3.19 7.71
N SER A 525 -17.53 -4.27 8.23
CA SER A 525 -18.42 -5.16 7.45
C SER A 525 -19.79 -4.53 7.14
N SER A 526 -20.29 -3.66 8.02
CA SER A 526 -21.61 -3.02 7.87
C SER A 526 -21.55 -1.74 7.02
N HIS A 527 -20.51 -0.95 7.14
CA HIS A 527 -20.34 0.32 6.43
C HIS A 527 -19.65 0.15 5.07
N TYR A 528 -20.18 0.80 4.05
CA TYR A 528 -19.61 0.69 2.69
C TYR A 528 -18.37 1.58 2.48
N ARG A 529 -18.15 2.58 3.34
CA ARG A 529 -17.02 3.51 3.22
C ARG A 529 -16.40 3.78 4.59
N ASN A 530 -15.33 3.06 4.89
CA ASN A 530 -14.58 3.17 6.14
C ASN A 530 -13.15 3.59 5.86
N THR A 531 -12.60 4.41 6.74
CA THR A 531 -11.20 4.80 6.71
C THR A 531 -10.57 4.62 8.09
N PRO A 532 -9.26 4.46 8.20
CA PRO A 532 -8.59 4.47 9.51
C PRO A 532 -8.84 5.74 10.32
N ASN A 533 -9.20 6.86 9.66
CA ASN A 533 -9.56 8.10 10.36
C ASN A 533 -10.83 7.95 11.21
N ASP A 534 -11.72 7.00 10.87
CA ASP A 534 -12.93 6.73 11.66
C ASP A 534 -12.55 6.18 13.04
N LEU A 535 -11.45 5.44 13.15
CA LEU A 535 -10.91 4.98 14.43
C LEU A 535 -10.50 6.15 15.31
N GLN A 536 -9.81 7.15 14.75
CA GLN A 536 -9.45 8.36 15.48
C GLN A 536 -10.69 9.19 15.86
N LEU A 537 -11.68 9.26 14.98
CA LEU A 537 -12.95 9.93 15.28
C LEU A 537 -13.66 9.25 16.46
N MET A 538 -13.76 7.91 16.47
CA MET A 538 -14.38 7.16 17.57
C MET A 538 -13.64 7.32 18.89
N SER A 539 -12.31 7.42 18.85
CA SER A 539 -11.49 7.58 20.06
C SER A 539 -11.57 8.99 20.65
N ASP A 540 -11.41 10.02 19.80
CA ASP A 540 -11.09 11.38 20.24
C ASP A 540 -12.31 12.33 20.26
N ALA A 541 -13.32 12.11 19.40
CA ALA A 541 -14.44 13.05 19.28
C ALA A 541 -15.28 13.11 20.56
N PRO A 542 -15.44 14.30 21.20
CA PRO A 542 -16.02 14.38 22.53
C PRO A 542 -17.51 14.00 22.57
N ALA A 543 -18.25 14.28 21.51
CA ALA A 543 -19.69 13.98 21.42
C ALA A 543 -20.01 12.52 21.05
N HIS A 544 -19.02 11.70 20.73
CA HIS A 544 -19.24 10.30 20.34
C HIS A 544 -19.47 9.39 21.56
N ARG A 545 -20.49 8.55 21.47
CA ARG A 545 -20.77 7.47 22.41
C ARG A 545 -20.83 6.14 21.65
N LEU A 546 -20.24 5.11 22.21
CA LEU A 546 -20.16 3.78 21.59
C LEU A 546 -21.03 2.81 22.35
N PHE A 547 -21.92 2.14 21.65
CA PHE A 547 -22.81 1.13 22.22
C PHE A 547 -22.60 -0.20 21.53
N VAL A 548 -22.66 -1.26 22.29
CA VAL A 548 -22.54 -2.64 21.79
C VAL A 548 -23.64 -3.52 22.34
N LEU A 549 -24.12 -4.44 21.52
CA LEU A 549 -24.99 -5.54 21.94
C LEU A 549 -24.11 -6.77 22.16
N LEU A 550 -24.16 -7.34 23.35
CA LEU A 550 -23.46 -8.57 23.71
C LEU A 550 -24.49 -9.66 24.00
N ALA A 551 -24.22 -10.89 23.55
CA ALA A 551 -25.03 -12.08 23.80
C ALA A 551 -24.22 -13.15 24.54
#